data_f695298323592760c9c76d83c7fae082
#
_entry.id   f695298323592760c9c76d83c7fae082
#
_cell.length_a   1.000
_cell.length_b   1.000
_cell.length_c   1.000
_cell.angle_alpha   90.00
_cell.angle_beta   90.00
_cell.angle_gamma   90.00
#
_symmetry.space_group_name_H-M   'P 1'
#
loop_
_entity.id
_entity.type
_entity.pdbx_description
1 polymer ?
#
loop_
_entity_poly.entity_id
_entity_poly.type
_entity_poly.pdbx_seq_one_letter_code
_entity_poly.pdbx_strand_id
1 'polypeptide(L)'
;IDITRLKVVVFKRFIQKWFSSFIRENEANKLTGAVPYVLGIGLTLFSYQTGIATAAILFLACGDVMATTVGERYGRTKIAGGKSLEGTIAFVVAAVLSGVLLNLTVIQLPCSLLRAGAMVAAVVELLPLPLNDNLVIPVVSGGAMELIARTTGFT
;
A
#
# COMPACT_ATOMS: atom_id res chain seq x y z
N ILE A 1 -28.98 3.16 -9.26
CA ILE A 1 -28.14 3.36 -10.47
C ILE A 1 -26.82 3.92 -9.99
N ASP A 2 -25.78 3.10 -10.01
CA ASP A 2 -24.47 3.32 -9.39
C ASP A 2 -23.67 4.39 -10.14
N ILE A 3 -23.74 5.62 -9.69
CA ILE A 3 -22.90 6.74 -10.17
C ILE A 3 -21.40 6.45 -9.93
N THR A 4 -21.08 5.67 -8.91
CA THR A 4 -19.70 5.26 -8.59
C THR A 4 -19.13 4.31 -9.65
N ARG A 5 -19.94 3.36 -10.16
CA ARG A 5 -19.52 2.47 -11.25
C ARG A 5 -19.29 3.22 -12.57
N LEU A 6 -20.11 4.22 -12.87
CA LEU A 6 -19.95 5.02 -14.10
C LEU A 6 -18.65 5.84 -14.07
N LYS A 7 -18.29 6.47 -12.93
CA LYS A 7 -17.06 7.25 -12.80
C LYS A 7 -15.81 6.39 -12.96
N VAL A 8 -15.81 5.17 -12.40
CA VAL A 8 -14.70 4.21 -12.55
C VAL A 8 -14.57 3.74 -14.00
N VAL A 9 -15.68 3.51 -14.70
CA VAL A 9 -15.67 3.10 -16.12
C VAL A 9 -15.19 4.23 -17.03
N VAL A 10 -15.61 5.46 -16.78
CA VAL A 10 -15.19 6.64 -17.55
C VAL A 10 -13.70 6.91 -17.34
N PHE A 11 -13.22 6.85 -16.11
CA PHE A 11 -11.80 7.01 -15.78
C PHE A 11 -10.94 5.89 -16.40
N LYS A 12 -11.41 4.65 -16.36
CA LYS A 12 -10.75 3.51 -17.01
C LYS A 12 -10.66 3.69 -18.53
N ARG A 13 -11.75 4.18 -19.19
CA ARG A 13 -11.76 4.49 -20.63
C ARG A 13 -10.85 5.66 -21.00
N PHE A 14 -10.76 6.68 -20.15
CA PHE A 14 -9.88 7.83 -20.36
C PHE A 14 -8.41 7.40 -20.34
N ILE A 15 -8.01 6.63 -19.33
CA ILE A 15 -6.64 6.09 -19.24
C ILE A 15 -6.35 5.13 -20.39
N GLN A 16 -7.26 4.22 -20.73
CA GLN A 16 -7.09 3.32 -21.85
C GLN A 16 -6.91 4.08 -23.18
N LYS A 17 -7.64 5.18 -23.40
CA LYS A 17 -7.55 5.96 -24.66
C LYS A 17 -6.21 6.71 -24.80
N TRP A 18 -5.64 7.18 -23.68
CA TRP A 18 -4.36 7.91 -23.69
C TRP A 18 -3.14 6.98 -23.70
N PHE A 19 -3.25 5.80 -23.12
CA PHE A 19 -2.16 4.83 -23.03
C PHE A 19 -2.28 3.66 -24.03
N SER A 20 -3.35 3.59 -24.81
CA SER A 20 -3.58 2.49 -25.78
C SER A 20 -2.49 2.38 -26.86
N SER A 21 -1.78 3.46 -27.16
CA SER A 21 -0.66 3.43 -28.11
C SER A 21 0.61 2.77 -27.56
N PHE A 22 0.69 2.59 -26.23
CA PHE A 22 1.87 2.01 -25.57
C PHE A 22 1.65 0.58 -25.06
N ILE A 23 0.41 0.04 -25.14
CA ILE A 23 0.05 -1.19 -24.45
C ILE A 23 -0.38 -2.25 -25.45
N ARG A 24 0.40 -3.32 -25.54
CA ARG A 24 0.01 -4.58 -26.17
C ARG A 24 -1.08 -5.24 -25.30
N GLU A 25 -2.10 -5.84 -25.92
CA GLU A 25 -3.32 -6.39 -25.25
C GLU A 25 -3.07 -7.34 -24.06
N ASN A 26 -1.89 -7.98 -24.00
CA ASN A 26 -1.48 -8.83 -22.86
C ASN A 26 -1.00 -8.07 -21.61
N GLU A 27 -0.87 -6.75 -21.67
CA GLU A 27 -0.39 -5.92 -20.56
C GLU A 27 -1.51 -5.11 -19.87
N ALA A 28 -2.71 -5.10 -20.40
CA ALA A 28 -3.85 -4.34 -19.86
C ALA A 28 -4.16 -4.68 -18.39
N ASN A 29 -3.95 -5.93 -17.98
CA ASN A 29 -4.12 -6.36 -16.60
C ASN A 29 -2.97 -5.92 -15.67
N LYS A 30 -1.75 -5.76 -16.21
CA LYS A 30 -0.58 -5.28 -15.44
C LYS A 30 -0.66 -3.77 -15.20
N LEU A 31 -1.19 -3.00 -16.17
CA LEU A 31 -1.42 -1.56 -16.03
C LEU A 31 -2.53 -1.23 -15.03
N THR A 32 -3.48 -2.13 -14.83
CA THR A 32 -4.56 -1.92 -13.85
C THR A 32 -4.00 -1.81 -12.42
N GLY A 33 -2.85 -2.42 -12.11
CA GLY A 33 -2.16 -2.30 -10.83
C GLY A 33 -1.14 -1.14 -10.75
N ALA A 34 -0.47 -0.82 -11.88
CA ALA A 34 0.59 0.20 -11.88
C ALA A 34 0.06 1.63 -11.65
N VAL A 35 -1.10 1.97 -12.20
CA VAL A 35 -1.70 3.31 -12.03
C VAL A 35 -2.05 3.59 -10.56
N PRO A 36 -2.80 2.74 -9.83
CA PRO A 36 -3.02 2.93 -8.40
C PRO A 36 -1.73 2.98 -7.58
N TYR A 37 -0.71 2.20 -7.95
CA TYR A 37 0.60 2.20 -7.30
C TYR A 37 1.29 3.56 -7.42
N VAL A 38 1.40 4.09 -8.63
CA VAL A 38 2.02 5.42 -8.87
C VAL A 38 1.23 6.54 -8.21
N LEU A 39 -0.10 6.49 -8.28
CA LEU A 39 -0.98 7.46 -7.62
C LEU A 39 -0.86 7.37 -6.09
N GLY A 40 -0.78 6.18 -5.52
CA GLY A 40 -0.59 5.97 -4.09
C GLY A 40 0.74 6.56 -3.60
N ILE A 41 1.83 6.29 -4.31
CA ILE A 41 3.15 6.87 -4.02
C ILE A 41 3.11 8.39 -4.12
N GLY A 42 2.59 8.92 -5.23
CA GLY A 42 2.53 10.37 -5.47
C GLY A 42 1.72 11.10 -4.40
N LEU A 43 0.53 10.60 -4.06
CA LEU A 43 -0.32 11.14 -3.00
C LEU A 43 0.39 11.10 -1.63
N THR A 44 1.04 9.98 -1.32
CA THR A 44 1.73 9.82 -0.03
C THR A 44 2.92 10.78 0.10
N LEU A 45 3.73 10.93 -0.95
CA LEU A 45 4.86 11.87 -0.97
C LEU A 45 4.41 13.33 -0.91
N PHE A 46 3.28 13.65 -1.51
CA PHE A 46 2.74 15.01 -1.49
C PHE A 46 2.07 15.37 -0.17
N SER A 47 1.46 14.40 0.52
CA SER A 47 0.60 14.65 1.69
C SER A 47 1.33 14.58 3.03
N TYR A 48 2.44 13.82 3.13
CA TYR A 48 3.09 13.52 4.41
C TYR A 48 4.57 13.93 4.40
N GLN A 49 5.13 14.07 5.62
CA GLN A 49 6.56 14.32 5.78
C GLN A 49 7.38 13.20 5.10
N THR A 50 8.49 13.57 4.47
CA THR A 50 9.33 12.66 3.67
C THR A 50 9.66 11.35 4.40
N GLY A 51 9.98 11.41 5.70
CA GLY A 51 10.28 10.23 6.50
C GLY A 51 9.10 9.26 6.61
N ILE A 52 7.92 9.81 6.94
CA ILE A 52 6.68 9.05 7.06
C ILE A 52 6.24 8.50 5.71
N ALA A 53 6.30 9.33 4.68
CA ALA A 53 5.95 8.93 3.32
C ALA A 53 6.83 7.77 2.83
N THR A 54 8.16 7.88 3.03
CA THR A 54 9.10 6.83 2.64
C THR A 54 8.83 5.51 3.38
N ALA A 55 8.57 5.57 4.70
CA ALA A 55 8.23 4.39 5.48
C ALA A 55 6.93 3.74 4.99
N ALA A 56 5.88 4.52 4.74
CA ALA A 56 4.60 4.02 4.25
C ALA A 56 4.70 3.35 2.87
N ILE A 57 5.50 3.91 1.97
CA ILE A 57 5.77 3.34 0.64
C ILE A 57 6.56 2.04 0.76
N LEU A 58 7.55 1.96 1.67
CA LEU A 58 8.29 0.73 1.92
C LEU A 58 7.42 -0.36 2.54
N PHE A 59 6.46 -0.01 3.41
CA PHE A 59 5.51 -0.98 3.96
C PHE A 59 4.68 -1.62 2.83
N LEU A 60 4.22 -0.83 1.87
CA LEU A 60 3.58 -1.37 0.68
C LEU A 60 4.55 -2.25 -0.12
N ALA A 61 5.69 -1.70 -0.54
CA ALA A 61 6.58 -2.39 -1.48
C ALA A 61 7.12 -3.71 -0.93
N CYS A 62 7.57 -3.74 0.33
CA CYS A 62 8.12 -4.95 0.96
C CYS A 62 7.02 -5.85 1.50
N GLY A 63 5.98 -5.26 2.11
CA GLY A 63 4.89 -6.01 2.71
C GLY A 63 4.07 -6.77 1.69
N ASP A 64 3.62 -6.13 0.62
CA ASP A 64 2.79 -6.74 -0.41
C ASP A 64 3.52 -7.89 -1.14
N VAL A 65 4.79 -7.69 -1.48
CA VAL A 65 5.60 -8.74 -2.11
C VAL A 65 5.73 -9.96 -1.21
N MET A 66 5.97 -9.77 0.08
CA MET A 66 6.11 -10.86 1.03
C MET A 66 4.77 -11.51 1.36
N ALA A 67 3.70 -10.73 1.48
CA ALA A 67 2.35 -11.24 1.68
C ALA A 67 1.93 -12.16 0.54
N THR A 68 2.12 -11.71 -0.69
CA THR A 68 1.81 -12.48 -1.90
C THR A 68 2.67 -13.74 -1.98
N THR A 69 4.00 -13.60 -1.87
CA THR A 69 4.93 -14.74 -2.01
C THR A 69 4.68 -15.83 -0.95
N VAL A 70 4.53 -15.43 0.31
CA VAL A 70 4.29 -16.38 1.42
C VAL A 70 2.85 -16.90 1.37
N GLY A 71 1.88 -16.02 1.07
CA GLY A 71 0.47 -16.38 0.99
C GLY A 71 0.17 -17.39 -0.11
N GLU A 72 0.81 -17.27 -1.27
CA GLU A 72 0.67 -18.24 -2.38
C GLU A 72 1.36 -19.55 -2.07
N ARG A 73 2.54 -19.53 -1.46
CA ARG A 73 3.37 -20.70 -1.26
C ARG A 73 3.04 -21.49 0.01
N TYR A 74 2.68 -20.79 1.06
CA TYR A 74 2.48 -21.38 2.40
C TYR A 74 1.11 -21.07 3.01
N GLY A 75 0.25 -20.29 2.35
CA GLY A 75 -1.05 -19.87 2.87
C GLY A 75 -2.05 -21.00 3.01
N ARG A 76 -2.14 -21.55 4.20
CA ARG A 76 -3.07 -22.64 4.58
C ARG A 76 -4.36 -22.06 5.17
N THR A 77 -4.25 -21.02 5.99
CA THR A 77 -5.39 -20.40 6.69
C THR A 77 -5.94 -19.26 5.87
N LYS A 78 -7.01 -19.50 5.13
CA LYS A 78 -7.67 -18.47 4.32
C LYS A 78 -8.50 -17.53 5.19
N ILE A 79 -8.33 -16.24 4.94
CA ILE A 79 -9.09 -15.14 5.56
C ILE A 79 -9.98 -14.49 4.47
N ALA A 80 -10.69 -13.43 4.82
CA ALA A 80 -11.55 -12.70 3.90
C ALA A 80 -10.79 -12.24 2.63
N GLY A 81 -11.49 -12.25 1.47
CA GLY A 81 -10.91 -11.78 0.21
C GLY A 81 -9.87 -12.70 -0.44
N GLY A 82 -9.74 -13.97 0.01
CA GLY A 82 -8.78 -14.94 -0.53
C GLY A 82 -7.36 -14.81 0.01
N LYS A 83 -7.12 -13.84 0.89
CA LYS A 83 -5.85 -13.63 1.58
C LYS A 83 -5.60 -14.72 2.63
N SER A 84 -4.35 -14.86 3.09
CA SER A 84 -3.99 -15.88 4.08
C SER A 84 -3.37 -15.26 5.32
N LEU A 85 -3.59 -15.90 6.48
CA LEU A 85 -2.98 -15.47 7.74
C LEU A 85 -1.45 -15.43 7.65
N GLU A 86 -0.87 -16.45 7.04
CA GLU A 86 0.57 -16.57 6.85
C GLU A 86 1.12 -15.44 5.98
N GLY A 87 0.39 -15.07 4.92
CA GLY A 87 0.72 -13.91 4.08
C GLY A 87 0.67 -12.61 4.87
N THR A 88 -0.36 -12.40 5.68
CA THR A 88 -0.48 -11.19 6.50
C THR A 88 0.61 -11.10 7.56
N ILE A 89 0.99 -12.22 8.20
CA ILE A 89 2.12 -12.24 9.12
C ILE A 89 3.42 -11.86 8.38
N ALA A 90 3.62 -12.40 7.18
CA ALA A 90 4.77 -12.06 6.34
C ALA A 90 4.78 -10.57 5.96
N PHE A 91 3.61 -9.98 5.66
CA PHE A 91 3.46 -8.54 5.46
C PHE A 91 3.98 -7.75 6.66
N VAL A 92 3.45 -8.04 7.86
CA VAL A 92 3.84 -7.33 9.10
C VAL A 92 5.34 -7.42 9.33
N VAL A 93 5.91 -8.63 9.23
CA VAL A 93 7.34 -8.85 9.44
C VAL A 93 8.16 -8.03 8.43
N ALA A 94 7.81 -8.09 7.15
CA ALA A 94 8.52 -7.36 6.10
C ALA A 94 8.40 -5.83 6.27
N ALA A 95 7.20 -5.34 6.60
CA ALA A 95 6.96 -3.91 6.84
C ALA A 95 7.76 -3.40 8.05
N VAL A 96 7.74 -4.13 9.17
CA VAL A 96 8.52 -3.75 10.36
C VAL A 96 10.02 -3.78 10.07
N LEU A 97 10.52 -4.84 9.42
CA LEU A 97 11.94 -4.96 9.08
C LEU A 97 12.40 -3.84 8.13
N SER A 98 11.60 -3.53 7.10
CA SER A 98 11.92 -2.44 6.18
C SER A 98 11.92 -1.07 6.89
N GLY A 99 10.99 -0.83 7.81
CA GLY A 99 10.96 0.37 8.63
C GLY A 99 12.15 0.49 9.57
N VAL A 100 12.56 -0.60 10.23
CA VAL A 100 13.74 -0.64 11.09
C VAL A 100 15.00 -0.37 10.26
N LEU A 101 15.15 -1.02 9.11
CA LEU A 101 16.29 -0.82 8.22
C LEU A 101 16.39 0.63 7.74
N LEU A 102 15.27 1.21 7.35
CA LEU A 102 15.17 2.61 6.98
C LEU A 102 15.62 3.53 8.13
N ASN A 103 15.18 3.22 9.34
CA ASN A 103 15.53 3.98 10.54
C ASN A 103 17.01 3.92 10.91
N LEU A 104 17.67 2.82 10.60
CA LEU A 104 19.11 2.65 10.84
C LEU A 104 19.98 3.38 9.80
N THR A 105 19.44 3.68 8.63
CA THR A 105 20.25 4.15 7.48
C THR A 105 19.97 5.59 7.07
N VAL A 106 18.71 6.01 7.03
CA VAL A 106 18.33 7.26 6.31
C VAL A 106 17.50 8.20 7.18
N ILE A 107 16.57 7.69 7.98
CA ILE A 107 15.54 8.47 8.64
C ILE A 107 15.45 8.05 10.10
N GLN A 108 15.35 9.04 11.00
CA GLN A 108 15.18 8.80 12.43
C GLN A 108 13.73 9.01 12.83
N LEU A 109 12.90 7.97 12.71
CA LEU A 109 11.53 7.96 13.21
C LEU A 109 11.44 7.12 14.49
N PRO A 110 10.58 7.48 15.46
CA PRO A 110 10.33 6.63 16.62
C PRO A 110 9.91 5.22 16.22
N CYS A 111 10.53 4.19 16.83
CA CYS A 111 10.17 2.79 16.54
C CYS A 111 8.68 2.47 16.83
N SER A 112 8.07 3.18 17.79
CA SER A 112 6.64 3.08 18.07
C SER A 112 5.80 3.54 16.88
N LEU A 113 6.20 4.63 16.21
CA LEU A 113 5.53 5.18 15.04
C LEU A 113 5.62 4.22 13.85
N LEU A 114 6.80 3.67 13.59
CA LEU A 114 7.01 2.68 12.52
C LEU A 114 6.18 1.40 12.75
N ARG A 115 6.15 0.90 13.99
CA ARG A 115 5.32 -0.26 14.33
C ARG A 115 3.84 0.01 14.15
N ALA A 116 3.35 1.18 14.60
CA ALA A 116 1.97 1.57 14.41
C ALA A 116 1.61 1.67 12.92
N GLY A 117 2.45 2.30 12.10
CA GLY A 117 2.27 2.39 10.66
C GLY A 117 2.24 1.02 9.97
N ALA A 118 3.17 0.12 10.33
CA ALA A 118 3.21 -1.23 9.78
C ALA A 118 1.96 -2.06 10.15
N MET A 119 1.45 -1.91 11.38
CA MET A 119 0.20 -2.56 11.82
C MET A 119 -1.00 -2.02 11.07
N VAL A 120 -1.11 -0.70 10.90
CA VAL A 120 -2.19 -0.09 10.09
C VAL A 120 -2.11 -0.57 8.65
N ALA A 121 -0.92 -0.61 8.05
CA ALA A 121 -0.72 -1.10 6.69
C ALA A 121 -1.21 -2.56 6.54
N ALA A 122 -0.89 -3.43 7.51
CA ALA A 122 -1.32 -4.83 7.52
C ALA A 122 -2.84 -4.98 7.71
N VAL A 123 -3.46 -4.15 8.55
CA VAL A 123 -4.92 -4.14 8.71
C VAL A 123 -5.61 -3.70 7.41
N VAL A 124 -5.10 -2.67 6.77
CA VAL A 124 -5.62 -2.19 5.48
C VAL A 124 -5.47 -3.28 4.40
N GLU A 125 -4.33 -3.97 4.36
CA GLU A 125 -4.09 -5.09 3.45
C GLU A 125 -5.12 -6.20 3.67
N LEU A 126 -5.47 -6.53 4.93
CA LEU A 126 -6.46 -7.56 5.26
C LEU A 126 -7.89 -7.22 4.84
N LEU A 127 -8.24 -5.95 4.78
CA LEU A 127 -9.60 -5.53 4.49
C LEU A 127 -9.94 -5.75 3.01
N PRO A 128 -11.10 -6.38 2.69
CA PRO A 128 -11.57 -6.51 1.30
C PRO A 128 -12.13 -5.17 0.80
N LEU A 129 -11.25 -4.21 0.57
CA LEU A 129 -11.64 -2.88 0.13
C LEU A 129 -11.99 -2.88 -1.37
N PRO A 130 -12.95 -2.05 -1.80
CA PRO A 130 -13.29 -1.90 -3.22
C PRO A 130 -12.23 -1.10 -4.00
N LEU A 131 -11.24 -0.55 -3.31
CA LEU A 131 -10.13 0.20 -3.87
C LEU A 131 -8.87 -0.68 -3.94
N ASN A 132 -7.96 -0.33 -4.83
CA ASN A 132 -6.72 -1.07 -4.99
C ASN A 132 -5.79 -0.86 -3.78
N ASP A 133 -5.30 -1.95 -3.20
CA ASP A 133 -4.43 -1.96 -2.02
C ASP A 133 -3.17 -1.09 -2.23
N ASN A 134 -2.63 -1.06 -3.44
CA ASN A 134 -1.46 -0.26 -3.81
C ASN A 134 -1.65 1.25 -3.65
N LEU A 135 -2.90 1.71 -3.69
CA LEU A 135 -3.23 3.12 -3.42
C LEU A 135 -3.53 3.32 -1.93
N VAL A 136 -4.29 2.42 -1.32
CA VAL A 136 -4.86 2.65 0.01
C VAL A 136 -3.83 2.43 1.11
N ILE A 137 -2.99 1.39 0.99
CA ILE A 137 -2.00 1.04 2.03
C ILE A 137 -1.06 2.22 2.35
N PRO A 138 -0.34 2.84 1.39
CA PRO A 138 0.61 3.89 1.73
C PRO A 138 -0.09 5.17 2.19
N VAL A 139 -1.25 5.50 1.64
CA VAL A 139 -2.00 6.71 2.03
C VAL A 139 -2.55 6.57 3.45
N VAL A 140 -3.16 5.44 3.80
CA VAL A 140 -3.77 5.26 5.12
C VAL A 140 -2.72 5.04 6.20
N SER A 141 -1.69 4.24 5.94
CA SER A 141 -0.60 4.02 6.92
C SER A 141 0.22 5.30 7.14
N GLY A 142 0.49 6.06 6.08
CA GLY A 142 1.13 7.38 6.17
C GLY A 142 0.30 8.37 6.97
N GLY A 143 -1.01 8.45 6.70
CA GLY A 143 -1.93 9.31 7.44
C GLY A 143 -2.02 8.97 8.92
N ALA A 144 -2.06 7.68 9.26
CA ALA A 144 -2.06 7.24 10.65
C ALA A 144 -0.74 7.63 11.36
N MET A 145 0.41 7.43 10.71
CA MET A 145 1.70 7.84 11.26
C MET A 145 1.79 9.36 11.43
N GLU A 146 1.35 10.13 10.43
CA GLU A 146 1.34 11.59 10.50
C GLU A 146 0.46 12.09 11.66
N LEU A 147 -0.72 11.50 11.84
CA LEU A 147 -1.61 11.85 12.95
C LEU A 147 -0.96 11.54 14.32
N ILE A 148 -0.35 10.39 14.46
CA ILE A 148 0.36 10.00 15.69
C ILE A 148 1.54 10.94 15.93
N ALA A 149 2.34 11.27 14.91
CA ALA A 149 3.46 12.18 15.02
C ALA A 149 3.03 13.56 15.53
N ARG A 150 1.95 14.11 14.98
CA ARG A 150 1.39 15.39 15.41
C ARG A 150 0.87 15.36 16.86
N THR A 151 0.22 14.29 17.26
CA THR A 151 -0.31 14.18 18.64
C THR A 151 0.76 13.94 19.69
N THR A 152 1.89 13.33 19.30
CA THR A 152 3.04 13.07 20.20
C THR A 152 4.10 14.19 20.17
N GLY A 153 3.88 15.22 19.35
CA GLY A 153 4.84 16.35 19.24
C GLY A 153 6.12 15.99 18.48
N PHE A 154 6.08 14.92 17.70
CA PHE A 154 7.16 14.51 16.82
C PHE A 154 6.91 15.07 15.42
N THR A 155 7.31 16.32 15.21
CA THR A 155 7.24 17.05 13.93
C THR A 155 8.60 17.62 13.58
#